data_f347037ebbb73740917e37e2f4770bc6
#
_entry.id   f347037ebbb73740917e37e2f4770bc6
#
_cell.length_a   1.000
_cell.length_b   1.000
_cell.length_c   1.000
_cell.angle_alpha   90.00
_cell.angle_beta   90.00
_cell.angle_gamma   90.00
#
_symmetry.space_group_name_H-M   'P 1'
#
loop_
_entity.id
_entity.type
_entity.pdbx_description
1 polymer ?
#
loop_
_entity_poly.entity_id
_entity_poly.type
_entity_poly.pdbx_seq_one_letter_code
_entity_poly.pdbx_strand_id
1 'polypeptide(L)'
;MSDNLEENFTLEMAYNILLKEYQISSLQEIPYDTYQRLAITIGNLKAKEYEILEKRIMQKIIENLSIISNLLLQIRIEKILIGNIKSNLEIGYSKMTDEEKFIIDGEIQSKRKRKEITTLITNGQSKILEKITDTIKQKKLLIMFVKPMEQFVGVDMFKYGPFSVDDVANLPFENALSLVNNKTATEIAPIFD
;
A
#
# COMPACT_ATOMS: atom_id res chain seq x y z
N MET A 1 2.99 24.47 20.65
CA MET A 1 4.26 24.39 19.93
C MET A 1 3.98 23.69 18.59
N SER A 2 3.38 24.39 17.63
CA SER A 2 2.86 23.85 16.37
C SER A 2 2.98 24.85 15.22
N ASP A 3 4.13 25.54 15.09
CA ASP A 3 4.28 26.65 14.14
C ASP A 3 5.47 26.52 13.19
N ASN A 4 5.86 25.31 12.76
CA ASN A 4 6.96 25.15 11.79
C ASN A 4 6.69 24.12 10.67
N LEU A 5 5.42 23.87 10.27
CA LEU A 5 5.09 22.97 9.16
C LEU A 5 4.75 23.70 7.85
N GLU A 6 4.93 25.00 7.75
CA GLU A 6 4.51 25.82 6.59
C GLU A 6 5.61 26.16 5.57
N GLU A 7 6.76 25.55 5.57
CA GLU A 7 7.56 25.61 4.35
C GLU A 7 6.94 24.71 3.28
N ASN A 8 6.24 25.33 2.33
CA ASN A 8 5.66 24.65 1.19
C ASN A 8 6.70 23.78 0.50
N PHE A 9 6.50 22.46 0.50
CA PHE A 9 7.38 21.54 -0.17
C PHE A 9 7.23 21.72 -1.69
N THR A 10 8.23 22.36 -2.31
CA THR A 10 8.13 22.75 -3.72
C THR A 10 8.44 21.61 -4.67
N LEU A 11 7.99 21.72 -5.93
CA LEU A 11 8.35 20.79 -7.00
C LEU A 11 9.87 20.70 -7.17
N GLU A 12 10.58 21.82 -7.03
CA GLU A 12 12.05 21.88 -7.13
C GLU A 12 12.73 21.09 -5.99
N MET A 13 12.22 21.22 -4.76
CA MET A 13 12.74 20.44 -3.61
C MET A 13 12.54 18.94 -3.83
N ALA A 14 11.36 18.53 -4.28
CA ALA A 14 11.05 17.14 -4.60
C ALA A 14 11.99 16.59 -5.69
N TYR A 15 12.18 17.36 -6.75
CA TYR A 15 13.07 16.99 -7.86
C TYR A 15 14.53 16.85 -7.40
N ASN A 16 15.03 17.78 -6.58
CA ASN A 16 16.41 17.74 -6.08
C ASN A 16 16.65 16.52 -5.18
N ILE A 17 15.68 16.12 -4.36
CA ILE A 17 15.77 14.90 -3.55
C ILE A 17 15.83 13.66 -4.46
N LEU A 18 14.93 13.57 -5.45
CA LEU A 18 14.93 12.47 -6.41
C LEU A 18 16.24 12.40 -7.19
N LEU A 19 16.74 13.54 -7.66
CA LEU A 19 17.98 13.60 -8.45
C LEU A 19 19.19 13.09 -7.66
N LYS A 20 19.33 13.52 -6.40
CA LYS A 20 20.39 13.01 -5.49
C LYS A 20 20.27 11.51 -5.27
N GLU A 21 19.05 11.05 -5.01
CA GLU A 21 18.80 9.63 -4.81
C GLU A 21 19.13 8.82 -6.07
N TYR A 22 18.79 9.31 -7.25
CA TYR A 22 19.08 8.64 -8.53
C TYR A 22 20.58 8.58 -8.85
N GLN A 23 21.32 9.67 -8.63
CA GLN A 23 22.73 9.79 -8.99
C GLN A 23 23.66 8.98 -8.10
N ILE A 24 23.30 8.75 -6.86
CA ILE A 24 24.17 8.11 -5.86
C ILE A 24 23.67 6.69 -5.60
N SER A 25 24.53 5.69 -5.76
CA SER A 25 24.15 4.27 -5.61
C SER A 25 23.74 3.87 -4.20
N SER A 26 24.25 4.55 -3.17
CA SER A 26 23.85 4.30 -1.78
C SER A 26 22.57 5.04 -1.41
N LEU A 27 21.84 4.49 -0.43
CA LEU A 27 20.65 5.14 0.13
C LEU A 27 21.03 6.48 0.75
N GLN A 28 20.40 7.56 0.28
CA GLN A 28 20.65 8.91 0.79
C GLN A 28 19.78 9.21 2.01
N GLU A 29 20.26 10.10 2.86
CA GLU A 29 19.46 10.63 3.94
C GLU A 29 18.50 11.70 3.39
N ILE A 30 17.22 11.55 3.68
CA ILE A 30 16.14 12.50 3.34
C ILE A 30 15.40 12.88 4.62
N PRO A 31 14.72 14.04 4.66
CA PRO A 31 13.84 14.38 5.79
C PRO A 31 12.83 13.27 6.05
N TYR A 32 12.64 12.91 7.33
CA TYR A 32 11.75 11.81 7.73
C TYR A 32 10.28 12.05 7.32
N ASP A 33 9.87 13.30 7.17
CA ASP A 33 8.52 13.76 6.81
C ASP A 33 8.33 14.01 5.30
N THR A 34 9.30 13.58 4.46
CA THR A 34 9.31 13.86 3.02
C THR A 34 8.01 13.43 2.33
N TYR A 35 7.53 12.20 2.56
CA TYR A 35 6.31 11.69 1.92
C TYR A 35 5.05 12.35 2.48
N GLN A 36 5.02 12.69 3.76
CA GLN A 36 3.91 13.42 4.38
C GLN A 36 3.80 14.83 3.78
N ARG A 37 4.92 15.55 3.65
CA ARG A 37 4.95 16.87 3.03
C ARG A 37 4.54 16.83 1.57
N LEU A 38 4.97 15.83 0.80
CA LEU A 38 4.52 15.59 -0.57
C LEU A 38 3.00 15.39 -0.63
N ALA A 39 2.46 14.53 0.25
CA ALA A 39 1.02 14.25 0.30
C ALA A 39 0.21 15.51 0.68
N ILE A 40 0.65 16.28 1.66
CA ILE A 40 0.02 17.55 2.06
C ILE A 40 0.03 18.54 0.90
N THR A 41 1.18 18.71 0.24
CA THR A 41 1.33 19.63 -0.89
C THR A 41 0.40 19.26 -2.04
N ILE A 42 0.38 17.99 -2.44
CA ILE A 42 -0.52 17.48 -3.50
C ILE A 42 -1.99 17.66 -3.08
N GLY A 43 -2.33 17.37 -1.83
CA GLY A 43 -3.68 17.55 -1.29
C GLY A 43 -4.14 19.00 -1.34
N ASN A 44 -3.31 19.93 -0.88
CA ASN A 44 -3.59 21.36 -0.90
C ASN A 44 -3.76 21.89 -2.33
N LEU A 45 -2.91 21.45 -3.28
CA LEU A 45 -3.03 21.84 -4.68
C LEU A 45 -4.31 21.29 -5.32
N LYS A 46 -4.77 20.10 -4.94
CA LYS A 46 -6.03 19.51 -5.45
C LYS A 46 -7.28 20.18 -4.86
N ALA A 47 -7.22 20.61 -3.61
CA ALA A 47 -8.35 21.20 -2.89
C ALA A 47 -8.63 22.67 -3.30
N LYS A 48 -7.65 23.37 -3.87
CA LYS A 48 -7.76 24.76 -4.24
C LYS A 48 -8.48 24.94 -5.58
N GLU A 49 -9.38 25.92 -5.66
CA GLU A 49 -10.00 26.32 -6.91
C GLU A 49 -9.07 27.25 -7.70
N TYR A 50 -8.98 27.03 -9.00
CA TYR A 50 -8.11 27.77 -9.91
C TYR A 50 -8.88 28.28 -11.12
N GLU A 51 -8.46 29.40 -11.69
CA GLU A 51 -8.92 29.85 -12.99
C GLU A 51 -8.47 28.90 -14.11
N ILE A 52 -9.11 28.96 -15.27
CA ILE A 52 -8.94 27.95 -16.35
C ILE A 52 -7.48 27.77 -16.76
N LEU A 53 -6.71 28.84 -16.89
CA LEU A 53 -5.29 28.77 -17.27
C LEU A 53 -4.42 28.23 -16.13
N GLU A 54 -4.62 28.72 -14.92
CA GLU A 54 -3.93 28.25 -13.73
C GLU A 54 -4.20 26.78 -13.45
N LYS A 55 -5.43 26.33 -13.65
CA LYS A 55 -5.83 24.92 -13.45
C LYS A 55 -4.97 23.97 -14.26
N ARG A 56 -4.68 24.30 -15.54
CA ARG A 56 -3.83 23.45 -16.39
C ARG A 56 -2.40 23.37 -15.87
N ILE A 57 -1.84 24.49 -15.40
CA ILE A 57 -0.49 24.55 -14.83
C ILE A 57 -0.45 23.74 -13.53
N MET A 58 -1.42 23.93 -12.64
CA MET A 58 -1.47 23.22 -11.35
C MET A 58 -1.69 21.72 -11.52
N GLN A 59 -2.52 21.30 -12.48
CA GLN A 59 -2.65 19.89 -12.85
C GLN A 59 -1.29 19.28 -13.26
N LYS A 60 -0.49 20.01 -14.05
CA LYS A 60 0.83 19.53 -14.47
C LYS A 60 1.82 19.45 -13.31
N ILE A 61 1.76 20.40 -12.37
CA ILE A 61 2.56 20.36 -11.14
C ILE A 61 2.18 19.14 -10.28
N ILE A 62 0.87 18.89 -10.10
CA ILE A 62 0.37 17.72 -9.37
C ILE A 62 0.82 16.41 -10.02
N GLU A 63 0.72 16.29 -11.34
CA GLU A 63 1.21 15.12 -12.09
C GLU A 63 2.70 14.91 -11.86
N ASN A 64 3.51 15.96 -12.00
CA ASN A 64 4.96 15.87 -11.81
C ASN A 64 5.33 15.50 -10.37
N LEU A 65 4.69 16.10 -9.36
CA LEU A 65 4.88 15.73 -7.96
C LEU A 65 4.52 14.26 -7.71
N SER A 66 3.43 13.79 -8.30
CA SER A 66 2.99 12.39 -8.17
C SER A 66 4.01 11.43 -8.81
N ILE A 67 4.53 11.76 -9.98
CA ILE A 67 5.56 10.97 -10.67
C ILE A 67 6.85 10.94 -9.84
N ILE A 68 7.30 12.11 -9.34
CA ILE A 68 8.50 12.20 -8.51
C ILE A 68 8.35 11.39 -7.23
N SER A 69 7.20 11.48 -6.55
CA SER A 69 6.92 10.71 -5.33
C SER A 69 7.00 9.20 -5.58
N ASN A 70 6.38 8.72 -6.66
CA ASN A 70 6.42 7.31 -7.01
C ASN A 70 7.83 6.83 -7.36
N LEU A 71 8.56 7.58 -8.17
CA LEU A 71 9.93 7.23 -8.55
C LEU A 71 10.88 7.25 -7.36
N LEU A 72 10.78 8.26 -6.48
CA LEU A 72 11.58 8.35 -5.28
C LEU A 72 11.36 7.14 -4.37
N LEU A 73 10.10 6.82 -4.09
CA LEU A 73 9.75 5.67 -3.25
C LEU A 73 10.27 4.36 -3.88
N GLN A 74 10.05 4.16 -5.18
CA GLN A 74 10.48 2.96 -5.88
C GLN A 74 12.01 2.79 -5.81
N ILE A 75 12.78 3.81 -6.21
CA ILE A 75 14.25 3.76 -6.22
C ILE A 75 14.79 3.49 -4.82
N ARG A 76 14.23 4.12 -3.80
CA ARG A 76 14.68 3.94 -2.42
C ARG A 76 14.37 2.55 -1.90
N ILE A 77 13.15 2.04 -2.12
CA ILE A 77 12.79 0.67 -1.74
C ILE A 77 13.69 -0.36 -2.46
N GLU A 78 13.95 -0.19 -3.75
CA GLU A 78 14.88 -1.07 -4.48
C GLU A 78 16.29 -1.06 -3.88
N LYS A 79 16.83 0.11 -3.55
CA LYS A 79 18.16 0.23 -2.89
C LYS A 79 18.18 -0.44 -1.52
N ILE A 80 17.14 -0.25 -0.72
CA ILE A 80 17.02 -0.87 0.60
C ILE A 80 16.98 -2.40 0.46
N LEU A 81 16.19 -2.92 -0.47
CA LEU A 81 16.09 -4.37 -0.70
C LEU A 81 17.40 -4.97 -1.21
N ILE A 82 18.10 -4.29 -2.12
CA ILE A 82 19.42 -4.71 -2.62
C ILE A 82 20.48 -4.61 -1.50
N GLY A 83 20.46 -3.54 -0.73
CA GLY A 83 21.34 -3.35 0.42
C GLY A 83 21.17 -4.44 1.48
N ASN A 84 19.92 -4.79 1.79
CA ASN A 84 19.58 -5.86 2.75
C ASN A 84 20.02 -7.27 2.29
N ILE A 85 20.21 -7.48 0.99
CA ILE A 85 20.74 -8.74 0.45
C ILE A 85 22.26 -8.81 0.64
N LYS A 86 22.95 -7.68 0.58
CA LYS A 86 24.42 -7.60 0.58
C LYS A 86 25.06 -7.39 1.96
N SER A 87 24.33 -6.83 2.90
CA SER A 87 24.81 -6.51 4.24
C SER A 87 23.73 -6.76 5.28
N ASN A 88 24.11 -7.29 6.46
CA ASN A 88 23.18 -7.44 7.57
C ASN A 88 22.46 -6.14 7.88
N LEU A 89 21.16 -6.20 7.92
CA LEU A 89 20.03 -5.30 8.18
C LEU A 89 20.26 -3.92 8.87
N GLU A 90 21.42 -3.64 9.48
CA GLU A 90 21.57 -2.48 10.37
C GLU A 90 21.92 -1.15 9.68
N ILE A 91 22.51 -1.18 8.47
CA ILE A 91 23.16 0.02 7.89
C ILE A 91 22.16 0.98 7.23
N GLY A 92 20.97 0.53 6.89
CA GLY A 92 19.98 1.35 6.18
C GLY A 92 18.82 1.86 7.02
N TYR A 93 18.51 1.23 8.15
CA TYR A 93 17.27 1.49 8.89
C TYR A 93 17.15 2.93 9.42
N SER A 94 18.27 3.53 9.85
CA SER A 94 18.30 4.92 10.33
C SER A 94 18.06 5.96 9.24
N LYS A 95 18.27 5.61 7.95
CA LYS A 95 18.06 6.48 6.80
C LYS A 95 16.69 6.32 6.15
N MET A 96 15.88 5.38 6.65
CA MET A 96 14.54 5.12 6.13
C MET A 96 13.52 6.04 6.78
N THR A 97 12.54 6.49 6.01
CA THR A 97 11.32 7.09 6.56
C THR A 97 10.42 6.01 7.16
N ASP A 98 9.39 6.40 7.89
CA ASP A 98 8.49 5.43 8.52
C ASP A 98 7.62 4.69 7.49
N GLU A 99 7.25 5.36 6.38
CA GLU A 99 6.55 4.74 5.27
C GLU A 99 7.40 3.66 4.60
N GLU A 100 8.69 3.90 4.44
CA GLU A 100 9.64 2.91 3.90
C GLU A 100 9.82 1.72 4.84
N LYS A 101 9.94 1.96 6.14
CA LYS A 101 9.99 0.89 7.16
C LYS A 101 8.74 0.03 7.11
N PHE A 102 7.55 0.62 7.00
CA PHE A 102 6.28 -0.09 6.88
C PHE A 102 6.27 -1.04 5.67
N ILE A 103 6.75 -0.58 4.50
CA ILE A 103 6.84 -1.41 3.29
C ILE A 103 7.86 -2.54 3.48
N ILE A 104 9.04 -2.23 4.02
CA ILE A 104 10.13 -3.21 4.22
C ILE A 104 9.73 -4.28 5.23
N ASP A 105 9.02 -3.93 6.30
CA ASP A 105 8.52 -4.90 7.27
C ASP A 105 7.55 -5.90 6.61
N GLY A 106 6.70 -5.44 5.71
CA GLY A 106 5.83 -6.30 4.90
C GLY A 106 6.62 -7.28 4.02
N GLU A 107 7.67 -6.80 3.35
CA GLU A 107 8.56 -7.62 2.53
C GLU A 107 9.33 -8.66 3.35
N ILE A 108 9.83 -8.29 4.52
CA ILE A 108 10.52 -9.20 5.43
C ILE A 108 9.57 -10.32 5.90
N GLN A 109 8.33 -9.97 6.28
CA GLN A 109 7.33 -10.96 6.66
C GLN A 109 6.96 -11.89 5.51
N SER A 110 6.82 -11.36 4.29
CA SER A 110 6.56 -12.16 3.09
C SER A 110 7.70 -13.15 2.81
N LYS A 111 8.96 -12.71 2.95
CA LYS A 111 10.14 -13.60 2.82
C LYS A 111 10.17 -14.69 3.90
N ARG A 112 9.84 -14.35 5.14
CA ARG A 112 9.77 -15.34 6.24
C ARG A 112 8.72 -16.40 5.96
N LYS A 113 7.49 -16.00 5.56
CA LYS A 113 6.42 -16.94 5.19
C LYS A 113 6.81 -17.84 4.02
N ARG A 114 7.46 -17.29 2.99
CA ARG A 114 7.97 -18.11 1.86
C ARG A 114 9.00 -19.14 2.33
N LYS A 115 9.95 -18.74 3.16
CA LYS A 115 10.97 -19.65 3.71
C LYS A 115 10.32 -20.75 4.56
N GLU A 116 9.35 -20.41 5.40
CA GLU A 116 8.57 -21.36 6.20
C GLU A 116 7.88 -22.39 5.31
N ILE A 117 7.10 -21.95 4.31
CA ILE A 117 6.43 -22.84 3.36
C ILE A 117 7.43 -23.74 2.65
N THR A 118 8.55 -23.19 2.16
CA THR A 118 9.60 -23.98 1.51
C THR A 118 10.15 -25.05 2.46
N THR A 119 10.40 -24.70 3.73
CA THR A 119 10.87 -25.64 4.74
C THR A 119 9.85 -26.76 5.02
N LEU A 120 8.56 -26.41 5.10
CA LEU A 120 7.48 -27.40 5.28
C LEU A 120 7.41 -28.37 4.10
N ILE A 121 7.57 -27.87 2.87
CA ILE A 121 7.58 -28.68 1.66
C ILE A 121 8.79 -29.63 1.64
N THR A 122 9.99 -29.09 1.87
CA THR A 122 11.23 -29.90 1.82
C THR A 122 11.32 -30.94 2.93
N ASN A 123 10.69 -30.67 4.07
CA ASN A 123 10.62 -31.61 5.20
C ASN A 123 9.42 -32.57 5.11
N GLY A 124 8.62 -32.53 4.03
CA GLY A 124 7.46 -33.42 3.83
C GLY A 124 6.32 -33.22 4.85
N GLN A 125 6.20 -32.01 5.44
CA GLN A 125 5.22 -31.73 6.50
C GLN A 125 3.84 -31.39 5.93
N SER A 126 3.24 -32.32 5.17
CA SER A 126 1.96 -32.14 4.46
C SER A 126 0.80 -31.73 5.37
N LYS A 127 0.73 -32.32 6.59
CA LYS A 127 -0.34 -32.00 7.55
C LYS A 127 -0.35 -30.53 8.00
N ILE A 128 0.82 -29.87 8.06
CA ILE A 128 0.90 -28.44 8.42
C ILE A 128 0.48 -27.58 7.23
N LEU A 129 0.89 -27.96 6.02
CA LEU A 129 0.43 -27.29 4.78
C LEU A 129 -1.09 -27.38 4.62
N GLU A 130 -1.69 -28.51 4.95
CA GLU A 130 -3.15 -28.69 4.94
C GLU A 130 -3.84 -27.72 5.91
N LYS A 131 -3.32 -27.54 7.14
CA LYS A 131 -3.83 -26.55 8.09
C LYS A 131 -3.75 -25.12 7.56
N ILE A 132 -2.69 -24.76 6.84
CA ILE A 132 -2.58 -23.45 6.21
C ILE A 132 -3.69 -23.27 5.16
N THR A 133 -3.93 -24.30 4.35
CA THR A 133 -5.02 -24.30 3.37
C THR A 133 -6.37 -24.10 4.03
N ASP A 134 -6.65 -24.82 5.13
CA ASP A 134 -7.91 -24.67 5.88
C ASP A 134 -8.07 -23.27 6.48
N THR A 135 -6.99 -22.69 6.99
CA THR A 135 -7.01 -21.30 7.49
C THR A 135 -7.38 -20.31 6.37
N ILE A 136 -6.84 -20.50 5.17
CA ILE A 136 -7.17 -19.64 4.02
C ILE A 136 -8.63 -19.82 3.57
N LYS A 137 -9.13 -21.05 3.54
CA LYS A 137 -10.54 -21.34 3.19
C LYS A 137 -11.53 -20.73 4.19
N GLN A 138 -11.14 -20.63 5.47
CA GLN A 138 -11.96 -20.03 6.52
C GLN A 138 -11.86 -18.49 6.57
N LYS A 139 -10.94 -17.90 5.78
CA LYS A 139 -10.79 -16.45 5.74
C LYS A 139 -12.07 -15.80 5.18
N LYS A 140 -12.56 -14.81 5.91
CA LYS A 140 -13.71 -13.97 5.49
C LYS A 140 -13.24 -12.54 5.24
N LEU A 141 -13.99 -11.83 4.42
CA LEU A 141 -13.78 -10.43 4.09
C LEU A 141 -15.07 -9.65 4.33
N LEU A 142 -14.94 -8.51 4.99
CA LEU A 142 -16.04 -7.59 5.22
C LEU A 142 -16.20 -6.69 4.00
N ILE A 143 -17.38 -6.73 3.39
CA ILE A 143 -17.70 -5.94 2.19
C ILE A 143 -19.01 -5.20 2.36
N MET A 144 -19.18 -4.09 1.65
CA MET A 144 -20.41 -3.34 1.50
C MET A 144 -20.90 -3.42 0.07
N PHE A 145 -22.17 -3.75 -0.12
CA PHE A 145 -22.77 -3.86 -1.44
C PHE A 145 -23.07 -2.48 -2.02
N VAL A 146 -22.61 -2.24 -3.25
CA VAL A 146 -22.90 -1.03 -4.02
C VAL A 146 -23.98 -1.27 -5.08
N LYS A 147 -24.38 -2.54 -5.25
CA LYS A 147 -25.48 -2.97 -6.10
C LYS A 147 -26.27 -4.07 -5.41
N PRO A 148 -27.58 -4.17 -5.65
CA PRO A 148 -28.36 -5.27 -5.09
C PRO A 148 -27.86 -6.61 -5.62
N MET A 149 -27.89 -7.62 -4.77
CA MET A 149 -27.46 -9.00 -5.11
C MET A 149 -28.50 -9.99 -4.64
N GLU A 150 -28.91 -10.88 -5.53
CA GLU A 150 -29.78 -12.00 -5.18
C GLU A 150 -29.07 -13.00 -4.27
N GLN A 151 -29.87 -13.89 -3.66
CA GLN A 151 -29.33 -14.96 -2.83
C GLN A 151 -28.39 -15.85 -3.65
N PHE A 152 -27.24 -16.19 -3.10
CA PHE A 152 -26.28 -17.10 -3.71
C PHE A 152 -25.71 -18.10 -2.69
N VAL A 153 -25.07 -19.15 -3.19
CA VAL A 153 -24.36 -20.12 -2.35
C VAL A 153 -22.88 -19.81 -2.39
N GLY A 154 -22.28 -19.63 -1.22
CA GLY A 154 -20.86 -19.39 -1.08
C GLY A 154 -19.99 -20.64 -1.32
N VAL A 155 -18.68 -20.45 -1.42
CA VAL A 155 -17.70 -21.56 -1.55
C VAL A 155 -17.70 -22.48 -0.32
N ASP A 156 -18.19 -22.00 0.80
CA ASP A 156 -18.40 -22.75 2.04
C ASP A 156 -19.76 -23.48 2.08
N MET A 157 -20.52 -23.47 0.99
CA MET A 157 -21.83 -24.09 0.83
C MET A 157 -22.96 -23.45 1.65
N PHE A 158 -22.72 -22.30 2.30
CA PHE A 158 -23.76 -21.52 2.96
C PHE A 158 -24.47 -20.58 1.98
N LYS A 159 -25.75 -20.29 2.29
CA LYS A 159 -26.53 -19.33 1.53
C LYS A 159 -26.34 -17.94 2.10
N TYR A 160 -26.10 -16.99 1.20
CA TYR A 160 -25.90 -15.57 1.51
C TYR A 160 -26.89 -14.70 0.75
N GLY A 161 -27.40 -13.65 1.39
CA GLY A 161 -28.34 -12.72 0.77
C GLY A 161 -29.83 -13.12 0.90
N PRO A 162 -30.73 -12.41 0.19
CA PRO A 162 -30.39 -11.32 -0.75
C PRO A 162 -29.80 -10.10 -0.03
N PHE A 163 -29.08 -9.25 -0.78
CA PHE A 163 -28.48 -8.02 -0.26
C PHE A 163 -28.97 -6.81 -1.04
N SER A 164 -29.24 -5.73 -0.33
CA SER A 164 -29.55 -4.41 -0.86
C SER A 164 -28.28 -3.55 -0.99
N VAL A 165 -28.40 -2.40 -1.65
CA VAL A 165 -27.33 -1.39 -1.64
C VAL A 165 -27.10 -0.94 -0.21
N ASP A 166 -25.83 -0.70 0.16
CA ASP A 166 -25.34 -0.33 1.49
C ASP A 166 -25.41 -1.45 2.56
N ASP A 167 -25.88 -2.65 2.20
CA ASP A 167 -25.78 -3.79 3.12
C ASP A 167 -24.30 -4.18 3.31
N VAL A 168 -23.96 -4.55 4.55
CA VAL A 168 -22.62 -5.01 4.93
C VAL A 168 -22.67 -6.49 5.27
N ALA A 169 -21.74 -7.25 4.70
CA ALA A 169 -21.65 -8.69 4.95
C ALA A 169 -20.22 -9.17 5.12
N ASN A 170 -20.03 -10.15 5.99
CA ASN A 170 -18.77 -10.85 6.17
C ASN A 170 -18.82 -12.19 5.41
N LEU A 171 -18.27 -12.21 4.20
CA LEU A 171 -18.35 -13.33 3.26
C LEU A 171 -17.03 -14.09 3.17
N PRO A 172 -17.09 -15.39 2.73
CA PRO A 172 -15.87 -16.10 2.36
C PRO A 172 -15.02 -15.29 1.39
N PHE A 173 -13.71 -15.27 1.61
CA PHE A 173 -12.76 -14.40 0.91
C PHE A 173 -12.90 -14.47 -0.62
N GLU A 174 -13.01 -15.68 -1.19
CA GLU A 174 -13.13 -15.88 -2.64
C GLU A 174 -14.42 -15.28 -3.20
N ASN A 175 -15.54 -15.45 -2.49
CA ASN A 175 -16.82 -14.85 -2.88
C ASN A 175 -16.76 -13.33 -2.81
N ALA A 176 -16.26 -12.79 -1.69
CA ALA A 176 -16.12 -11.36 -1.50
C ALA A 176 -15.21 -10.72 -2.55
N LEU A 177 -14.05 -11.34 -2.83
CA LEU A 177 -13.11 -10.87 -3.86
C LEU A 177 -13.75 -10.83 -5.26
N SER A 178 -14.53 -11.86 -5.62
CA SER A 178 -15.27 -11.89 -6.88
C SER A 178 -16.27 -10.73 -6.99
N LEU A 179 -17.03 -10.46 -5.91
CA LEU A 179 -18.01 -9.36 -5.87
C LEU A 179 -17.35 -8.00 -5.96
N VAL A 180 -16.19 -7.80 -5.31
CA VAL A 180 -15.41 -6.57 -5.40
C VAL A 180 -14.84 -6.37 -6.80
N ASN A 181 -14.27 -7.40 -7.41
CA ASN A 181 -13.73 -7.34 -8.79
C ASN A 181 -14.83 -7.00 -9.81
N ASN A 182 -16.04 -7.50 -9.61
CA ASN A 182 -17.21 -7.23 -10.47
C ASN A 182 -17.88 -5.88 -10.15
N LYS A 183 -17.33 -5.09 -9.22
CA LYS A 183 -17.90 -3.81 -8.79
C LYS A 183 -19.35 -3.91 -8.30
N THR A 184 -19.69 -5.03 -7.69
CA THR A 184 -20.97 -5.28 -7.02
C THR A 184 -20.90 -4.89 -5.55
N ALA A 185 -19.70 -5.00 -4.96
CA ALA A 185 -19.41 -4.60 -3.60
C ALA A 185 -18.05 -3.87 -3.53
N THR A 186 -17.79 -3.20 -2.42
CA THR A 186 -16.50 -2.60 -2.08
C THR A 186 -15.99 -3.20 -0.76
N GLU A 187 -14.69 -3.38 -0.66
CA GLU A 187 -14.06 -3.82 0.58
C GLU A 187 -14.15 -2.71 1.63
N ILE A 188 -14.57 -3.07 2.84
CA ILE A 188 -14.44 -2.19 4.00
C ILE A 188 -13.07 -2.47 4.60
N ALA A 189 -12.08 -1.64 4.21
CA ALA A 189 -10.78 -1.69 4.85
C ALA A 189 -10.94 -1.34 6.33
N PRO A 190 -10.30 -2.09 7.27
CA PRO A 190 -10.20 -1.61 8.64
C PRO A 190 -9.50 -0.25 8.59
N ILE A 191 -10.12 0.77 9.16
CA ILE A 191 -9.44 2.04 9.42
C ILE A 191 -8.31 1.66 10.37
N PHE A 192 -7.08 1.88 9.94
CA PHE A 192 -5.91 1.69 10.81
C PHE A 192 -6.04 2.73 11.94
N ASP A 193 -6.38 2.28 13.14
CA ASP A 193 -6.28 3.05 14.38
C ASP A 193 -4.81 3.20 14.79
#